data_f82fe772777d4966a18e9989afaa7730
#
_entry.id   f82fe772777d4966a18e9989afaa7730
#
_cell.length_a   1.000
_cell.length_b   1.000
_cell.length_c   1.000
_cell.angle_alpha   90.00
_cell.angle_beta   90.00
_cell.angle_gamma   90.00
#
_symmetry.space_group_name_H-M   'P 1'
#
loop_
_entity.id
_entity.type
_entity.pdbx_description
1 polymer ?
#
loop_
_entity_poly.entity_id
_entity_poly.type
_entity_poly.pdbx_seq_one_letter_code
_entity_poly.pdbx_strand_id
1 'polypeptide(L)'
;LKKDGQKCNPDFDLQLTDENGMLQLSEEIPDGRYWMVESVTPNKKDKADKTKTQYQDNFNLYMVDVESDILFLYEKSPMTNTWRAVSDRHIVNHPQKGGVTVEITKEVTGPLGNRKKPFDMEILYWEDGQKLRSKTIRTSLKHGDKVTLKNVDISSDIIITETVDTSKYAVSISKKEENDKYSNPVQATSNGNTAVMKQRIEAARGDVIELKITNENTQLIPETGVRLRTSRHVWLLFAISIIMILFFRRRRKIR
;
A
#
# COMPACT_ATOMS: atom_id res chain seq x y z
N LEU A 1 32.07 -18.47 9.87
CA LEU A 1 33.32 -18.15 10.59
C LEU A 1 34.52 -18.33 9.66
N LYS A 2 35.44 -17.38 9.63
CA LYS A 2 36.72 -17.49 8.94
C LYS A 2 37.83 -17.35 9.95
N LYS A 3 38.75 -18.27 9.98
CA LYS A 3 39.97 -18.14 10.76
C LYS A 3 40.91 -17.17 10.05
N ASP A 4 41.56 -16.29 10.80
CA ASP A 4 42.45 -15.29 10.24
C ASP A 4 43.52 -15.93 9.39
N GLY A 5 43.70 -15.46 8.14
CA GLY A 5 44.66 -16.00 7.19
C GLY A 5 44.29 -17.35 6.54
N GLN A 6 43.14 -17.95 6.79
CA GLN A 6 42.72 -19.21 6.16
C GLN A 6 41.46 -19.01 5.26
N LYS A 7 41.32 -19.90 4.25
CA LYS A 7 40.04 -19.99 3.51
C LYS A 7 38.95 -20.51 4.44
N CYS A 8 37.72 -20.04 4.23
CA CYS A 8 36.58 -20.56 4.97
C CYS A 8 36.48 -22.08 4.82
N ASN A 9 36.24 -22.76 5.93
CA ASN A 9 35.70 -24.10 5.89
C ASN A 9 34.21 -24.00 5.51
N PRO A 10 33.72 -24.66 4.47
CA PRO A 10 32.32 -24.61 4.05
C PRO A 10 31.34 -25.00 5.18
N ASP A 11 31.75 -25.90 6.07
CA ASP A 11 30.92 -26.38 7.16
C ASP A 11 30.69 -25.31 8.26
N PHE A 12 31.54 -24.29 8.33
CA PHE A 12 31.35 -23.13 9.21
C PHE A 12 30.66 -21.95 8.51
N ASP A 13 30.43 -22.02 7.22
CA ASP A 13 29.95 -20.89 6.43
C ASP A 13 28.45 -20.57 6.62
N LEU A 14 27.63 -21.56 7.01
CA LEU A 14 26.18 -21.39 7.15
C LEU A 14 25.67 -22.08 8.42
N GLN A 15 25.86 -21.41 9.54
CA GLN A 15 25.22 -21.81 10.79
C GLN A 15 23.92 -21.03 10.96
N LEU A 16 22.84 -21.72 11.25
CA LEU A 16 21.54 -21.10 11.55
C LEU A 16 21.31 -21.05 13.05
N THR A 17 20.76 -19.94 13.52
CA THR A 17 20.26 -19.87 14.89
C THR A 17 19.01 -20.75 15.03
N ASP A 18 18.82 -21.30 16.23
CA ASP A 18 17.59 -22.00 16.59
C ASP A 18 16.39 -21.03 16.74
N GLU A 19 15.24 -21.57 17.15
CA GLU A 19 14.02 -20.78 17.38
C GLU A 19 14.14 -19.73 18.49
N ASN A 20 15.13 -19.87 19.38
CA ASN A 20 15.43 -18.94 20.46
C ASN A 20 16.50 -17.91 20.06
N GLY A 21 16.99 -17.96 18.81
CA GLY A 21 18.08 -17.13 18.31
C GLY A 21 19.47 -17.56 18.80
N MET A 22 19.59 -18.78 19.32
CA MET A 22 20.88 -19.30 19.78
C MET A 22 21.63 -19.94 18.61
N LEU A 23 22.89 -19.56 18.44
CA LEU A 23 23.81 -20.24 17.54
C LEU A 23 24.59 -21.28 18.30
N GLN A 24 24.35 -22.55 18.01
CA GLN A 24 25.12 -23.64 18.51
C GLN A 24 25.99 -24.22 17.40
N LEU A 25 27.30 -24.17 17.59
CA LEU A 25 28.23 -24.73 16.63
C LEU A 25 28.27 -26.27 16.82
N SER A 26 28.19 -26.99 15.73
CA SER A 26 28.16 -28.44 15.71
C SER A 26 29.51 -29.13 16.00
N GLU A 27 30.58 -28.36 15.95
CA GLU A 27 31.97 -28.82 16.12
C GLU A 27 32.72 -27.92 17.09
N GLU A 28 33.71 -28.48 17.77
CA GLU A 28 34.66 -27.73 18.57
C GLU A 28 35.44 -26.77 17.68
N ILE A 29 35.44 -25.50 18.07
CA ILE A 29 36.22 -24.47 17.35
C ILE A 29 37.60 -24.43 18.03
N PRO A 30 38.69 -24.72 17.32
CA PRO A 30 40.03 -24.60 17.85
C PRO A 30 40.35 -23.18 18.32
N ASP A 31 41.23 -23.06 19.29
CA ASP A 31 41.76 -21.77 19.72
C ASP A 31 42.24 -20.92 18.54
N GLY A 32 41.85 -19.67 18.53
CA GLY A 32 42.23 -18.74 17.49
C GLY A 32 41.24 -17.62 17.26
N ARG A 33 41.59 -16.80 16.27
CA ARG A 33 40.76 -15.67 15.87
C ARG A 33 39.96 -15.97 14.62
N TYR A 34 38.66 -15.64 14.68
CA TYR A 34 37.70 -15.91 13.60
C TYR A 34 36.93 -14.64 13.26
N TRP A 35 36.45 -14.57 12.02
CA TRP A 35 35.58 -13.51 11.54
C TRP A 35 34.18 -14.04 11.30
N MET A 36 33.18 -13.32 11.79
CA MET A 36 31.79 -13.67 11.64
C MET A 36 31.02 -12.53 11.03
N VAL A 37 30.18 -12.84 10.03
CA VAL A 37 29.26 -11.90 9.41
C VAL A 37 27.88 -12.57 9.32
N GLU A 38 26.84 -11.84 9.65
CA GLU A 38 25.48 -12.29 9.39
C GLU A 38 25.22 -12.18 7.88
N SER A 39 24.98 -13.30 7.20
CA SER A 39 24.80 -13.32 5.74
C SER A 39 23.35 -13.27 5.32
N VAL A 40 22.42 -13.66 6.19
CA VAL A 40 20.98 -13.73 5.91
C VAL A 40 20.21 -13.33 7.15
N THR A 41 19.44 -12.27 7.06
CA THR A 41 18.47 -11.95 8.10
C THR A 41 17.29 -12.96 8.07
N PRO A 42 16.68 -13.27 9.23
CA PRO A 42 15.58 -14.23 9.33
C PRO A 42 14.43 -14.00 8.35
N ASN A 43 14.25 -12.77 7.91
CA ASN A 43 13.10 -12.33 7.11
C ASN A 43 13.21 -12.58 5.60
N LYS A 44 14.38 -12.92 5.07
CA LYS A 44 14.52 -13.14 3.61
C LYS A 44 13.81 -14.42 3.14
N LYS A 45 13.60 -15.41 4.03
CA LYS A 45 12.90 -16.65 3.70
C LYS A 45 11.38 -16.57 3.92
N ASP A 46 10.93 -15.75 4.86
CA ASP A 46 9.52 -15.66 5.27
C ASP A 46 8.80 -14.43 4.69
N LYS A 47 9.01 -14.13 3.41
CA LYS A 47 8.26 -13.06 2.72
C LYS A 47 6.74 -13.24 2.79
N ALA A 48 6.27 -14.44 3.15
CA ALA A 48 4.85 -14.76 3.24
C ALA A 48 4.19 -14.27 4.54
N ASP A 49 4.94 -14.13 5.63
CA ASP A 49 4.38 -13.69 6.92
C ASP A 49 4.68 -12.22 7.18
N LYS A 50 3.83 -11.35 6.64
CA LYS A 50 3.93 -9.89 6.76
C LYS A 50 3.68 -9.38 8.19
N THR A 51 3.28 -10.25 9.11
CA THR A 51 2.99 -9.88 10.50
C THR A 51 4.23 -9.95 11.40
N LYS A 52 5.27 -10.66 10.97
CA LYS A 52 6.50 -10.81 11.75
C LYS A 52 7.35 -9.55 11.69
N THR A 53 8.02 -9.25 12.79
CA THR A 53 9.00 -8.17 12.87
C THR A 53 10.11 -8.39 11.86
N GLN A 54 10.29 -7.45 10.95
CA GLN A 54 11.44 -7.47 10.05
C GLN A 54 12.64 -6.81 10.72
N TYR A 55 13.81 -7.38 10.51
CA TYR A 55 15.06 -6.84 11.03
C TYR A 55 15.87 -6.21 9.91
N GLN A 56 16.63 -5.19 10.25
CA GLN A 56 17.62 -4.60 9.34
C GLN A 56 18.69 -5.64 9.04
N ASP A 57 19.16 -5.68 7.78
CA ASP A 57 20.33 -6.48 7.46
C ASP A 57 21.51 -6.01 8.34
N ASN A 58 22.04 -6.93 9.12
CA ASN A 58 23.18 -6.65 9.98
C ASN A 58 24.46 -6.99 9.23
N PHE A 59 25.09 -5.97 8.64
CA PHE A 59 26.36 -6.10 7.92
C PHE A 59 27.59 -5.85 8.81
N ASN A 60 27.40 -5.86 10.13
CA ASN A 60 28.51 -5.67 11.04
C ASN A 60 29.47 -6.86 10.95
N LEU A 61 30.74 -6.53 11.00
CA LEU A 61 31.80 -7.52 11.11
C LEU A 61 32.07 -7.79 12.58
N TYR A 62 31.98 -9.06 12.96
CA TYR A 62 32.32 -9.50 14.30
C TYR A 62 33.64 -10.27 14.27
N MET A 63 34.42 -10.12 15.33
CA MET A 63 35.60 -10.89 15.61
C MET A 63 35.31 -11.78 16.80
N VAL A 64 35.64 -13.05 16.65
CA VAL A 64 35.49 -14.07 17.69
C VAL A 64 36.86 -14.59 18.03
N ASP A 65 37.33 -14.35 19.24
CA ASP A 65 38.56 -14.96 19.78
C ASP A 65 38.15 -16.15 20.65
N VAL A 66 38.75 -17.30 20.38
CA VAL A 66 38.57 -18.52 21.18
C VAL A 66 39.90 -18.81 21.88
N GLU A 67 39.86 -18.82 23.17
CA GLU A 67 41.03 -19.13 24.04
C GLU A 67 40.62 -20.07 25.16
N SER A 68 41.19 -21.28 25.18
CA SER A 68 40.95 -22.27 26.26
C SER A 68 39.43 -22.50 26.50
N ASP A 69 38.70 -22.78 25.47
CA ASP A 69 37.23 -22.97 25.47
C ASP A 69 36.40 -21.74 25.86
N ILE A 70 37.01 -20.59 25.99
CA ILE A 70 36.34 -19.35 26.25
C ILE A 70 36.21 -18.53 24.96
N LEU A 71 35.00 -18.14 24.66
CA LEU A 71 34.69 -17.32 23.48
C LEU A 71 34.56 -15.86 23.86
N PHE A 72 35.34 -15.00 23.20
CA PHE A 72 35.24 -13.56 23.28
C PHE A 72 34.68 -13.00 21.98
N LEU A 73 33.60 -12.20 22.05
CA LEU A 73 32.97 -11.58 20.90
C LEU A 73 33.26 -10.09 20.88
N TYR A 74 33.69 -9.61 19.73
CA TYR A 74 33.96 -8.18 19.49
C TYR A 74 33.19 -7.71 18.24
N GLU A 75 32.64 -6.51 18.34
CA GLU A 75 31.98 -5.81 17.24
C GLU A 75 32.86 -4.67 16.75
N LYS A 76 32.96 -4.50 15.44
CA LYS A 76 33.67 -3.37 14.85
C LYS A 76 32.75 -2.15 14.79
N SER A 77 33.12 -1.08 15.49
CA SER A 77 32.39 0.18 15.41
C SER A 77 32.51 0.80 14.02
N PRO A 78 31.40 1.06 13.30
CA PRO A 78 31.45 1.70 11.99
C PRO A 78 31.91 3.17 12.06
N MET A 79 31.72 3.84 13.20
CA MET A 79 32.10 5.25 13.38
C MET A 79 33.56 5.43 13.68
N THR A 80 34.15 4.61 14.57
CA THR A 80 35.52 4.77 15.06
C THR A 80 36.50 3.78 14.45
N ASN A 81 36.01 2.82 13.70
CA ASN A 81 36.79 1.72 13.12
C ASN A 81 37.58 0.90 14.17
N THR A 82 37.16 0.95 15.43
CA THR A 82 37.76 0.23 16.56
C THR A 82 36.92 -0.97 16.95
N TRP A 83 37.57 -1.97 17.56
CA TRP A 83 36.92 -3.16 18.11
C TRP A 83 36.44 -2.89 19.53
N ARG A 84 35.22 -3.29 19.84
CA ARG A 84 34.62 -3.20 21.16
C ARG A 84 34.12 -4.58 21.55
N ALA A 85 34.45 -5.01 22.77
CA ALA A 85 33.90 -6.24 23.33
C ALA A 85 32.37 -6.17 23.42
N VAL A 86 31.70 -7.23 23.00
CA VAL A 86 30.26 -7.38 23.12
C VAL A 86 29.99 -8.07 24.46
N SER A 87 29.35 -7.37 25.38
CA SER A 87 28.92 -7.94 26.65
C SER A 87 27.89 -9.05 26.38
N ASP A 88 27.91 -10.07 27.24
CA ASP A 88 26.96 -11.19 27.23
C ASP A 88 26.92 -12.02 25.94
N ARG A 89 27.85 -11.80 25.00
CA ARG A 89 27.96 -12.53 23.72
C ARG A 89 26.68 -12.50 22.87
N HIS A 90 25.87 -11.45 23.03
CA HIS A 90 24.64 -11.29 22.27
C HIS A 90 24.85 -10.35 21.08
N ILE A 91 24.54 -10.84 19.89
CA ILE A 91 24.38 -10.01 18.70
C ILE A 91 22.94 -9.53 18.65
N VAL A 92 22.76 -8.22 18.70
CA VAL A 92 21.43 -7.63 18.68
C VAL A 92 21.06 -7.23 17.25
N ASN A 93 20.09 -7.92 16.69
CA ASN A 93 19.46 -7.52 15.44
C ASN A 93 18.44 -6.40 15.72
N HIS A 94 18.62 -5.27 15.06
CA HIS A 94 17.71 -4.15 15.22
C HIS A 94 16.50 -4.32 14.31
N PRO A 95 15.28 -4.12 14.84
CA PRO A 95 14.10 -4.10 13.99
C PRO A 95 14.28 -3.09 12.86
N GLN A 96 13.83 -3.44 11.68
CA GLN A 96 13.84 -2.52 10.56
C GLN A 96 13.04 -1.27 10.94
N LYS A 97 13.72 -0.10 10.90
CA LYS A 97 13.07 1.18 11.16
C LYS A 97 12.33 1.63 9.90
N GLY A 98 11.24 2.33 10.11
CA GLY A 98 10.40 2.86 9.06
C GLY A 98 9.10 2.09 8.90
N GLY A 99 8.04 2.83 8.67
CA GLY A 99 6.73 2.28 8.36
C GLY A 99 6.58 1.96 6.88
N VAL A 100 5.35 1.84 6.45
CA VAL A 100 4.98 1.68 5.04
C VAL A 100 4.69 3.02 4.40
N THR A 101 4.75 3.06 3.07
CA THR A 101 4.23 4.17 2.28
C THR A 101 2.80 3.84 1.86
N VAL A 102 1.85 4.75 2.07
CA VAL A 102 0.47 4.57 1.64
C VAL A 102 0.13 5.61 0.60
N GLU A 103 -0.24 5.16 -0.59
CA GLU A 103 -0.69 5.98 -1.69
C GLU A 103 -2.21 5.90 -1.81
N ILE A 104 -2.88 7.03 -1.70
CA ILE A 104 -4.34 7.11 -1.76
C ILE A 104 -4.73 7.82 -3.04
N THR A 105 -5.41 7.13 -3.95
CA THR A 105 -5.90 7.68 -5.22
C THR A 105 -7.39 7.95 -5.13
N LYS A 106 -7.84 9.09 -5.66
CA LYS A 106 -9.25 9.45 -5.74
C LYS A 106 -9.86 9.04 -7.07
N GLU A 107 -10.99 8.36 -7.02
CA GLU A 107 -11.81 8.03 -8.20
C GLU A 107 -13.23 8.60 -8.05
N VAL A 108 -13.78 9.11 -9.14
CA VAL A 108 -15.18 9.59 -9.21
C VAL A 108 -15.85 8.89 -10.38
N THR A 109 -16.94 8.18 -10.09
CA THR A 109 -17.69 7.38 -11.07
C THR A 109 -19.18 7.74 -11.08
N GLY A 110 -19.93 7.02 -11.87
CA GLY A 110 -21.38 7.24 -12.07
C GLY A 110 -21.71 8.28 -13.12
N PRO A 111 -22.95 8.24 -13.64
CA PRO A 111 -23.36 9.04 -14.80
C PRO A 111 -23.32 10.55 -14.58
N LEU A 112 -23.55 11.00 -13.33
CA LEU A 112 -23.49 12.41 -12.94
C LEU A 112 -22.28 12.75 -12.07
N GLY A 113 -21.27 11.87 -12.05
CA GLY A 113 -20.04 12.04 -11.28
C GLY A 113 -19.21 13.22 -11.79
N ASN A 114 -19.05 14.25 -10.97
CA ASN A 114 -18.25 15.42 -11.34
C ASN A 114 -16.76 15.19 -11.07
N ARG A 115 -16.02 14.75 -12.09
CA ARG A 115 -14.57 14.45 -12.01
C ARG A 115 -13.70 15.68 -11.78
N LYS A 116 -14.19 16.89 -12.06
CA LYS A 116 -13.46 18.15 -11.84
C LYS A 116 -13.66 18.72 -10.44
N LYS A 117 -14.68 18.23 -9.72
CA LYS A 117 -14.96 18.68 -8.34
C LYS A 117 -13.89 18.17 -7.38
N PRO A 118 -13.28 19.04 -6.56
CA PRO A 118 -12.46 18.61 -5.45
C PRO A 118 -13.34 18.10 -4.30
N PHE A 119 -12.82 17.12 -3.55
CA PHE A 119 -13.42 16.57 -2.35
C PHE A 119 -12.44 16.76 -1.20
N ASP A 120 -12.86 17.46 -0.16
CA ASP A 120 -12.03 17.72 1.00
C ASP A 120 -11.96 16.50 1.89
N MET A 121 -10.75 16.16 2.31
CA MET A 121 -10.45 14.98 3.11
C MET A 121 -9.58 15.33 4.30
N GLU A 122 -9.89 14.71 5.43
CA GLU A 122 -9.03 14.66 6.60
C GLU A 122 -8.57 13.20 6.78
N ILE A 123 -7.25 12.99 6.80
CA ILE A 123 -6.63 11.67 6.90
C ILE A 123 -5.87 11.61 8.21
N LEU A 124 -6.32 10.76 9.12
CA LEU A 124 -5.71 10.49 10.42
C LEU A 124 -4.94 9.17 10.33
N TYR A 125 -3.67 9.18 10.73
CA TYR A 125 -2.82 7.99 10.77
C TYR A 125 -1.74 8.11 11.85
N TRP A 126 -1.04 7.02 12.15
CA TRP A 126 0.09 6.98 13.06
C TRP A 126 1.38 6.76 12.29
N GLU A 127 2.42 7.49 12.66
CA GLU A 127 3.76 7.25 12.12
C GLU A 127 4.45 6.10 12.89
N ASP A 128 5.26 5.31 12.18
CA ASP A 128 6.01 4.21 12.79
C ASP A 128 6.90 4.72 13.93
N GLY A 129 6.87 4.00 15.05
CA GLY A 129 7.57 4.39 16.28
C GLY A 129 6.89 5.49 17.10
N GLN A 130 5.76 6.05 16.65
CA GLN A 130 5.03 7.14 17.32
C GLN A 130 3.62 6.71 17.78
N LYS A 131 3.51 5.61 18.50
CA LYS A 131 2.22 5.01 18.87
C LYS A 131 1.27 5.93 19.66
N LEU A 132 1.80 6.98 20.29
CA LEU A 132 1.03 7.91 21.14
C LEU A 132 0.58 9.17 20.42
N ARG A 133 1.04 9.43 19.21
CA ARG A 133 0.67 10.63 18.46
C ARG A 133 0.20 10.27 17.07
N SER A 134 -1.06 10.55 16.81
CA SER A 134 -1.60 10.51 15.47
C SER A 134 -1.18 11.76 14.69
N LYS A 135 -1.07 11.60 13.38
CA LYS A 135 -0.85 12.69 12.42
C LYS A 135 -2.09 12.89 11.58
N THR A 136 -2.45 14.12 11.36
CA THR A 136 -3.59 14.49 10.54
C THR A 136 -3.13 15.28 9.33
N ILE A 137 -3.55 14.85 8.14
CA ILE A 137 -3.36 15.58 6.88
C ILE A 137 -4.73 16.02 6.39
N ARG A 138 -4.84 17.31 6.01
CA ARG A 138 -6.00 17.86 5.31
C ARG A 138 -5.62 18.11 3.87
N THR A 139 -6.40 17.60 2.95
CA THR A 139 -6.16 17.71 1.51
C THR A 139 -7.46 17.75 0.75
N SER A 140 -7.40 18.15 -0.50
CA SER A 140 -8.57 18.20 -1.38
C SER A 140 -8.19 17.49 -2.69
N LEU A 141 -8.87 16.41 -3.02
CA LEU A 141 -8.54 15.53 -4.16
C LEU A 141 -9.66 15.51 -5.19
N LYS A 142 -9.30 15.63 -6.46
CA LYS A 142 -10.17 15.42 -7.63
C LYS A 142 -10.00 13.98 -8.14
N HIS A 143 -10.82 13.60 -9.10
CA HIS A 143 -10.63 12.34 -9.81
C HIS A 143 -9.23 12.25 -10.44
N GLY A 144 -8.52 11.17 -10.14
CA GLY A 144 -7.16 10.91 -10.59
C GLY A 144 -6.06 11.47 -9.69
N ASP A 145 -6.39 12.37 -8.76
CA ASP A 145 -5.39 12.91 -7.83
C ASP A 145 -4.94 11.85 -6.83
N LYS A 146 -3.72 11.99 -6.35
CA LYS A 146 -3.08 11.08 -5.40
C LYS A 146 -2.46 11.86 -4.23
N VAL A 147 -2.58 11.29 -3.02
CA VAL A 147 -1.82 11.73 -1.85
C VAL A 147 -0.96 10.59 -1.34
N THR A 148 0.25 10.89 -0.88
CA THR A 148 1.20 9.89 -0.38
C THR A 148 1.48 10.16 1.10
N LEU A 149 1.24 9.15 1.94
CA LEU A 149 1.61 9.12 3.35
C LEU A 149 2.88 8.30 3.50
N LYS A 150 3.88 8.85 4.17
CA LYS A 150 5.16 8.16 4.41
C LYS A 150 5.27 7.74 5.86
N ASN A 151 6.01 6.67 6.09
CA ASN A 151 6.32 6.17 7.42
C ASN A 151 5.08 5.83 8.27
N VAL A 152 4.04 5.25 7.65
CA VAL A 152 2.81 4.85 8.34
C VAL A 152 3.05 3.58 9.14
N ASP A 153 2.56 3.52 10.38
CA ASP A 153 2.70 2.35 11.27
C ASP A 153 1.95 1.14 10.70
N ILE A 154 2.62 0.01 10.61
CA ILE A 154 2.12 -1.25 10.04
C ILE A 154 1.00 -1.93 10.84
N SER A 155 0.81 -1.56 12.09
CA SER A 155 -0.22 -2.14 12.96
C SER A 155 -1.30 -1.14 13.33
N SER A 156 -1.39 -0.03 12.60
CA SER A 156 -2.38 1.03 12.85
C SER A 156 -3.52 0.99 11.82
N ASP A 157 -4.55 1.76 12.12
CA ASP A 157 -5.62 2.05 11.19
C ASP A 157 -5.42 3.44 10.59
N ILE A 158 -5.70 3.59 9.31
CA ILE A 158 -5.88 4.90 8.68
C ILE A 158 -7.38 5.21 8.73
N ILE A 159 -7.71 6.39 9.22
CA ILE A 159 -9.09 6.90 9.25
C ILE A 159 -9.17 8.07 8.27
N ILE A 160 -10.06 7.96 7.31
CA ILE A 160 -10.26 8.98 6.28
C ILE A 160 -11.67 9.52 6.41
N THR A 161 -11.79 10.82 6.66
CA THR A 161 -13.06 11.52 6.68
C THR A 161 -13.16 12.41 5.46
N GLU A 162 -14.13 12.17 4.60
CA GLU A 162 -14.39 12.95 3.40
C GLU A 162 -15.64 13.79 3.54
N THR A 163 -15.56 15.07 3.16
CA THR A 163 -16.71 15.96 3.06
C THR A 163 -17.38 15.77 1.71
N VAL A 164 -18.54 15.12 1.71
CA VAL A 164 -19.29 14.75 0.50
C VAL A 164 -20.78 14.67 0.77
N ASP A 165 -21.60 15.07 -0.18
CA ASP A 165 -23.05 14.90 -0.11
C ASP A 165 -23.40 13.40 -0.31
N THR A 166 -23.59 12.70 0.82
CA THR A 166 -23.84 11.26 0.83
C THR A 166 -25.23 10.87 0.29
N SER A 167 -26.09 11.85 0.03
CA SER A 167 -27.36 11.62 -0.67
C SER A 167 -27.16 11.45 -2.19
N LYS A 168 -26.00 11.92 -2.69
CA LYS A 168 -25.64 11.85 -4.13
C LYS A 168 -24.53 10.86 -4.43
N TYR A 169 -23.65 10.66 -3.46
CA TYR A 169 -22.46 9.81 -3.66
C TYR A 169 -22.42 8.67 -2.66
N ALA A 170 -22.30 7.45 -3.16
CA ALA A 170 -21.83 6.32 -2.39
C ALA A 170 -20.30 6.37 -2.35
N VAL A 171 -19.73 6.32 -1.16
CA VAL A 171 -18.27 6.39 -0.96
C VAL A 171 -17.76 5.04 -0.50
N SER A 172 -16.67 4.58 -1.10
CA SER A 172 -16.02 3.32 -0.73
C SER A 172 -14.51 3.41 -0.82
N ILE A 173 -13.85 2.50 -0.11
CA ILE A 173 -12.39 2.34 -0.15
C ILE A 173 -12.05 0.91 -0.57
N SER A 174 -11.03 0.74 -1.39
CA SER A 174 -10.46 -0.54 -1.78
C SER A 174 -8.94 -0.51 -1.71
N LYS A 175 -8.32 -1.66 -1.40
CA LYS A 175 -6.88 -1.84 -1.34
C LYS A 175 -6.42 -2.62 -2.57
N LYS A 176 -5.31 -2.23 -3.17
CA LYS A 176 -4.69 -2.99 -4.25
C LYS A 176 -4.02 -4.24 -3.69
N GLU A 177 -4.27 -5.38 -4.29
CA GLU A 177 -3.72 -6.67 -3.92
C GLU A 177 -2.49 -7.01 -4.78
N GLU A 178 -1.77 -8.07 -4.43
CA GLU A 178 -0.54 -8.52 -5.12
C GLU A 178 -0.76 -8.87 -6.60
N ASN A 179 -1.99 -9.21 -6.99
CA ASN A 179 -2.38 -9.52 -8.37
C ASN A 179 -2.71 -8.29 -9.22
N ASP A 180 -2.33 -7.09 -8.77
CA ASP A 180 -2.66 -5.79 -9.38
C ASP A 180 -4.15 -5.43 -9.43
N LYS A 181 -5.02 -6.21 -8.78
CA LYS A 181 -6.45 -5.93 -8.68
C LYS A 181 -6.78 -5.25 -7.36
N TYR A 182 -7.82 -4.44 -7.38
CA TYR A 182 -8.35 -3.89 -6.14
C TYR A 182 -9.28 -4.90 -5.46
N SER A 183 -9.17 -4.96 -4.13
CA SER A 183 -10.09 -5.75 -3.29
C SER A 183 -11.54 -5.28 -3.48
N ASN A 184 -12.48 -6.09 -3.01
CA ASN A 184 -13.87 -5.67 -2.94
C ASN A 184 -13.98 -4.36 -2.14
N PRO A 185 -14.71 -3.36 -2.67
CA PRO A 185 -14.82 -2.06 -2.01
C PRO A 185 -15.57 -2.18 -0.68
N VAL A 186 -15.00 -1.58 0.35
CA VAL A 186 -15.64 -1.43 1.67
C VAL A 186 -16.36 -0.09 1.69
N GLN A 187 -17.64 -0.11 1.97
CA GLN A 187 -18.46 1.09 2.01
C GLN A 187 -18.11 1.96 3.22
N ALA A 188 -18.06 3.26 3.00
CA ALA A 188 -17.89 4.23 4.06
C ALA A 188 -19.11 4.29 4.98
N THR A 189 -18.88 4.60 6.25
CA THR A 189 -19.96 5.00 7.16
C THR A 189 -20.35 6.43 6.85
N SER A 190 -21.58 6.65 6.42
CA SER A 190 -22.09 7.95 6.01
C SER A 190 -22.85 8.63 7.14
N ASN A 191 -22.60 9.92 7.33
CA ASN A 191 -23.33 10.77 8.27
C ASN A 191 -23.55 12.17 7.66
N GLY A 192 -24.70 12.38 7.07
CA GLY A 192 -25.06 13.64 6.41
C GLY A 192 -24.10 14.00 5.27
N ASN A 193 -23.27 15.02 5.48
CA ASN A 193 -22.30 15.49 4.49
C ASN A 193 -20.88 14.94 4.70
N THR A 194 -20.75 13.84 5.43
CA THR A 194 -19.45 13.22 5.68
C THR A 194 -19.50 11.71 5.43
N ALA A 195 -18.42 11.17 4.89
CA ALA A 195 -18.18 9.75 4.73
C ALA A 195 -16.90 9.37 5.46
N VAL A 196 -16.97 8.41 6.38
CA VAL A 196 -15.83 7.94 7.17
C VAL A 196 -15.44 6.54 6.73
N MET A 197 -14.18 6.38 6.37
CA MET A 197 -13.57 5.13 5.97
C MET A 197 -12.46 4.77 6.96
N LYS A 198 -12.35 3.49 7.26
CA LYS A 198 -11.30 2.96 8.13
C LYS A 198 -10.60 1.81 7.41
N GLN A 199 -9.28 1.89 7.31
CA GLN A 199 -8.47 0.86 6.67
C GLN A 199 -7.34 0.42 7.58
N ARG A 200 -7.31 -0.86 7.91
CA ARG A 200 -6.21 -1.50 8.65
C ARG A 200 -5.00 -1.62 7.74
N ILE A 201 -3.82 -1.24 8.25
CA ILE A 201 -2.54 -1.37 7.55
C ILE A 201 -1.87 -2.67 7.97
N GLU A 202 -1.90 -3.63 7.07
CA GLU A 202 -1.24 -4.93 7.20
C GLU A 202 -0.30 -5.10 6.02
N ALA A 203 0.98 -4.89 6.26
CA ALA A 203 2.02 -4.98 5.24
C ALA A 203 3.41 -5.09 5.89
N ALA A 204 4.41 -5.48 5.13
CA ALA A 204 5.78 -5.47 5.57
C ALA A 204 6.33 -4.03 5.63
N ARG A 205 7.32 -3.80 6.49
CA ARG A 205 8.02 -2.50 6.56
C ARG A 205 8.68 -2.19 5.23
N GLY A 206 8.54 -0.95 4.77
CA GLY A 206 9.06 -0.50 3.48
C GLY A 206 8.16 -0.79 2.29
N ASP A 207 7.06 -1.54 2.47
CA ASP A 207 6.10 -1.78 1.40
C ASP A 207 5.37 -0.49 1.00
N VAL A 208 4.86 -0.49 -0.22
CA VAL A 208 3.93 0.52 -0.73
C VAL A 208 2.54 -0.09 -0.79
N ILE A 209 1.60 0.55 -0.10
CA ILE A 209 0.18 0.16 -0.10
C ILE A 209 -0.58 1.15 -0.96
N GLU A 210 -1.28 0.67 -1.98
CA GLU A 210 -2.15 1.50 -2.79
C GLU A 210 -3.60 1.35 -2.35
N LEU A 211 -4.22 2.46 -1.97
CA LEU A 211 -5.64 2.58 -1.64
C LEU A 211 -6.35 3.41 -2.71
N LYS A 212 -7.59 3.06 -2.98
CA LYS A 212 -8.45 3.81 -3.89
C LYS A 212 -9.74 4.19 -3.19
N ILE A 213 -10.05 5.49 -3.16
CA ILE A 213 -11.31 6.02 -2.66
C ILE A 213 -12.19 6.33 -3.86
N THR A 214 -13.34 5.68 -3.94
CA THR A 214 -14.29 5.86 -5.03
C THR A 214 -15.53 6.58 -4.54
N ASN A 215 -15.88 7.68 -5.20
CA ASN A 215 -17.17 8.35 -5.06
C ASN A 215 -18.03 8.00 -6.28
N GLU A 216 -18.98 7.14 -6.10
CA GLU A 216 -19.94 6.79 -7.13
C GLU A 216 -21.18 7.68 -7.02
N ASN A 217 -21.43 8.50 -8.05
CA ASN A 217 -22.68 9.25 -8.10
C ASN A 217 -23.84 8.30 -8.39
N THR A 218 -24.74 8.17 -7.43
CA THR A 218 -25.88 7.24 -7.46
C THR A 218 -27.13 7.86 -8.08
N GLN A 219 -27.08 9.15 -8.41
CA GLN A 219 -28.24 9.80 -9.03
C GLN A 219 -28.46 9.27 -10.44
N LEU A 220 -29.69 8.86 -10.69
CA LEU A 220 -30.08 8.49 -12.03
C LEU A 220 -30.16 9.74 -12.92
N ILE A 221 -29.69 9.64 -14.14
CA ILE A 221 -29.97 10.66 -15.15
C ILE A 221 -31.47 10.65 -15.32
N PRO A 222 -32.20 11.76 -15.04
CA PRO A 222 -33.61 11.79 -15.33
C PRO A 222 -33.81 11.36 -16.79
N GLU A 223 -34.74 10.47 -17.05
CA GLU A 223 -35.15 10.15 -18.42
C GLU A 223 -35.77 11.43 -19.04
N THR A 224 -34.91 12.39 -19.39
CA THR A 224 -35.28 13.53 -20.23
C THR A 224 -35.41 13.12 -21.71
N GLY A 225 -35.46 11.80 -21.94
CA GLY A 225 -35.97 11.32 -23.21
C GLY A 225 -37.40 11.81 -23.34
N VAL A 226 -37.59 12.91 -24.08
CA VAL A 226 -38.81 13.02 -24.86
C VAL A 226 -38.87 11.68 -25.58
N ARG A 227 -39.66 10.73 -25.03
CA ARG A 227 -40.16 9.64 -25.85
C ARG A 227 -40.88 10.39 -26.95
N LEU A 228 -40.20 10.54 -28.08
CA LEU A 228 -40.86 10.73 -29.33
C LEU A 228 -41.72 9.47 -29.45
N ARG A 229 -42.84 9.44 -28.67
CA ARG A 229 -43.94 8.66 -29.12
C ARG A 229 -44.01 9.03 -30.59
N THR A 230 -43.65 8.12 -31.44
CA THR A 230 -44.00 8.15 -32.87
C THR A 230 -45.49 8.27 -32.87
N SER A 231 -45.92 9.49 -32.53
CA SER A 231 -47.34 9.82 -32.45
C SER A 231 -47.79 9.70 -33.87
N ARG A 232 -49.02 9.23 -34.03
CA ARG A 232 -49.73 9.20 -35.33
C ARG A 232 -49.53 10.48 -36.16
N HIS A 233 -49.11 11.56 -35.53
CA HIS A 233 -48.79 12.86 -36.16
C HIS A 233 -47.51 12.86 -37.01
N VAL A 234 -46.51 12.06 -36.75
CA VAL A 234 -45.31 11.94 -37.61
C VAL A 234 -45.68 11.27 -38.90
N TRP A 235 -46.49 10.23 -38.85
CA TRP A 235 -47.03 9.59 -40.05
C TRP A 235 -47.97 10.51 -40.85
N LEU A 236 -48.76 11.34 -40.16
CA LEU A 236 -49.63 12.35 -40.77
C LEU A 236 -48.82 13.40 -41.51
N LEU A 237 -47.72 13.90 -40.92
CA LEU A 237 -46.80 14.85 -41.58
C LEU A 237 -46.11 14.22 -42.80
N PHE A 238 -45.72 12.95 -42.69
CA PHE A 238 -45.16 12.21 -43.83
C PHE A 238 -46.18 12.04 -44.96
N ALA A 239 -47.44 11.66 -44.62
CA ALA A 239 -48.51 11.53 -45.60
C ALA A 239 -48.84 12.87 -46.29
N ILE A 240 -48.94 13.94 -45.55
CA ILE A 240 -49.15 15.32 -46.12
C ILE A 240 -48.01 15.70 -47.05
N SER A 241 -46.76 15.42 -46.68
CA SER A 241 -45.59 15.72 -47.53
C SER A 241 -45.62 14.94 -48.82
N ILE A 242 -46.04 13.67 -48.82
CA ILE A 242 -46.17 12.85 -50.02
C ILE A 242 -47.32 13.38 -50.92
N ILE A 243 -48.46 13.72 -50.33
CA ILE A 243 -49.59 14.32 -51.06
C ILE A 243 -49.20 15.62 -51.74
N MET A 244 -48.47 16.49 -51.03
CA MET A 244 -47.98 17.74 -51.63
C MET A 244 -47.03 17.49 -52.81
N ILE A 245 -46.10 16.54 -52.70
CA ILE A 245 -45.17 16.20 -53.77
C ILE A 245 -45.94 15.66 -55.01
N LEU A 246 -46.93 14.81 -54.77
CA LEU A 246 -47.77 14.30 -55.88
C LEU A 246 -48.62 15.39 -56.54
N PHE A 247 -49.15 16.33 -55.75
CA PHE A 247 -49.91 17.46 -56.26
C PHE A 247 -49.04 18.40 -57.12
N PHE A 248 -47.85 18.71 -56.70
CA PHE A 248 -46.91 19.50 -57.46
C PHE A 248 -46.39 18.81 -58.73
N ARG A 249 -46.21 17.47 -58.69
CA ARG A 249 -45.87 16.67 -59.88
C ARG A 249 -46.99 16.66 -60.93
N ARG A 250 -48.23 16.63 -60.47
CA ARG A 250 -49.40 16.62 -61.36
C ARG A 250 -49.59 17.99 -62.03
N ARG A 251 -49.35 19.09 -61.32
CA ARG A 251 -49.43 20.45 -61.91
C ARG A 251 -48.33 20.70 -62.95
N ARG A 252 -47.19 20.06 -62.88
CA ARG A 252 -46.12 20.20 -63.90
C ARG A 252 -46.37 19.43 -65.18
N LYS A 253 -47.33 18.52 -65.21
CA LYS A 253 -47.70 17.76 -66.42
C LYS A 253 -48.86 18.38 -67.21
N ILE A 254 -49.45 19.46 -66.73
CA ILE A 254 -50.58 20.16 -67.35
C ILE A 254 -50.18 21.51 -67.92
N ARG A 255 -48.89 21.79 -67.94
CA ARG A 255 -48.36 22.94 -68.71
C ARG A 255 -47.54 22.46 -69.89
#